data_bba87d77a2179672b68ed5b51f620758
#
_entry.id   bba87d77a2179672b68ed5b51f620758
#
_cell.length_a   1.000
_cell.length_b   1.000
_cell.length_c   1.000
_cell.angle_alpha   90.00
_cell.angle_beta   90.00
_cell.angle_gamma   90.00
#
_symmetry.space_group_name_H-M   'P 1'
#
loop_
_entity.id
_entity.type
_entity.pdbx_description
1 polymer ?
#
loop_
_entity_poly.entity_id
_entity_poly.type
_entity_poly.pdbx_seq_one_letter_code
_entity_poly.pdbx_strand_id
1 'polypeptide(L)'
;MELDKETQEKIQELQSYEHTLQNLLMQKQAFQFETNETENAINEVSKSKEEVFKIVGSIMIKTDTEKISKELKQKLEHLSIRLKSIEKQEIELTKKIEELRDEVMKKIK
;
A
#
# COMPACT_ATOMS: atom_id res chain seq x y z
N MET A 1 2.89 35.47 16.91
CA MET A 1 1.52 35.21 17.31
C MET A 1 1.45 33.95 18.19
N GLU A 2 0.89 34.06 19.35
CA GLU A 2 0.71 32.90 20.20
C GLU A 2 -0.56 32.14 19.78
N LEU A 3 -0.42 30.84 19.65
CA LEU A 3 -1.55 29.95 19.37
C LEU A 3 -2.09 29.40 20.68
N ASP A 4 -3.40 29.27 20.78
CA ASP A 4 -4.01 28.67 21.94
C ASP A 4 -3.66 27.16 22.00
N LYS A 5 -3.88 26.55 23.16
CA LYS A 5 -3.53 25.15 23.39
C LYS A 5 -4.29 24.22 22.44
N GLU A 6 -5.56 24.52 22.20
CA GLU A 6 -6.40 23.72 21.28
C GLU A 6 -5.85 23.74 19.88
N THR A 7 -5.44 24.90 19.38
CA THR A 7 -4.85 25.02 18.04
C THR A 7 -3.51 24.29 17.95
N GLN A 8 -2.69 24.39 19.00
CA GLN A 8 -1.42 23.66 19.06
C GLN A 8 -1.62 22.15 19.00
N GLU A 9 -2.63 21.64 19.71
CA GLU A 9 -2.98 20.23 19.70
C GLU A 9 -3.45 19.77 18.30
N LYS A 10 -4.25 20.62 17.63
CA LYS A 10 -4.70 20.34 16.25
C LYS A 10 -3.54 20.30 15.26
N ILE A 11 -2.56 21.17 15.42
CA ILE A 11 -1.35 21.18 14.58
C ILE A 11 -0.56 19.88 14.77
N GLN A 12 -0.39 19.43 16.01
CA GLN A 12 0.29 18.17 16.30
C GLN A 12 -0.46 16.97 15.70
N GLU A 13 -1.79 16.98 15.83
CA GLU A 13 -2.64 15.93 15.24
C GLU A 13 -2.52 15.94 13.72
N LEU A 14 -2.51 17.13 13.10
CA LEU A 14 -2.33 17.28 11.66
C LEU A 14 -1.00 16.69 11.20
N GLN A 15 0.09 16.99 11.90
CA GLN A 15 1.41 16.45 11.60
C GLN A 15 1.44 14.94 11.72
N SER A 16 0.76 14.39 12.73
CA SER A 16 0.65 12.95 12.92
C SER A 16 -0.09 12.29 11.75
N TYR A 17 -1.19 12.87 11.30
CA TYR A 17 -1.95 12.36 10.16
C TYR A 17 -1.15 12.44 8.87
N GLU A 18 -0.40 13.53 8.66
CA GLU A 18 0.45 13.66 7.47
C GLU A 18 1.55 12.61 7.44
N HIS A 19 2.14 12.31 8.60
CA HIS A 19 3.13 11.23 8.73
C HIS A 19 2.52 9.87 8.41
N THR A 20 1.32 9.60 8.93
CA THR A 20 0.59 8.36 8.66
C THR A 20 0.27 8.23 7.18
N LEU A 21 -0.12 9.33 6.53
CA LEU A 21 -0.39 9.36 5.10
C LEU A 21 0.85 9.00 4.28
N GLN A 22 2.01 9.55 4.64
CA GLN A 22 3.27 9.20 3.98
C GLN A 22 3.57 7.71 4.10
N ASN A 23 3.35 7.13 5.27
CA ASN A 23 3.54 5.70 5.49
C ASN A 23 2.60 4.86 4.63
N LEU A 24 1.34 5.28 4.51
CA LEU A 24 0.37 4.62 3.63
C LEU A 24 0.78 4.67 2.17
N LEU A 25 1.30 5.81 1.71
CA LEU A 25 1.77 5.97 0.34
C LEU A 25 2.97 5.07 0.04
N MET A 26 3.88 4.92 1.01
CA MET A 26 5.01 3.99 0.88
C MET A 26 4.55 2.54 0.80
N GLN A 27 3.57 2.15 1.63
CA GLN A 27 2.98 0.82 1.58
C GLN A 27 2.28 0.58 0.24
N LYS A 28 1.55 1.58 -0.24
CA LYS A 28 0.86 1.52 -1.52
C LYS A 28 1.84 1.24 -2.66
N GLN A 29 2.96 1.96 -2.70
CA GLN A 29 4.00 1.75 -3.71
C GLN A 29 4.58 0.34 -3.63
N ALA A 30 4.84 -0.15 -2.43
CA ALA A 30 5.38 -1.50 -2.24
C ALA A 30 4.40 -2.57 -2.74
N PHE A 31 3.12 -2.43 -2.44
CA PHE A 31 2.10 -3.37 -2.91
C PHE A 31 1.87 -3.27 -4.42
N GLN A 32 1.95 -2.08 -5.00
CA GLN A 32 1.87 -1.91 -6.46
C GLN A 32 3.03 -2.59 -7.16
N PHE A 33 4.23 -2.46 -6.60
CA PHE A 33 5.42 -3.15 -7.12
C PHE A 33 5.23 -4.66 -7.08
N GLU A 34 4.81 -5.20 -5.94
CA GLU A 34 4.55 -6.64 -5.81
C GLU A 34 3.45 -7.13 -6.75
N THR A 35 2.42 -6.32 -6.96
CA THR A 35 1.34 -6.63 -7.90
C THR A 35 1.88 -6.77 -9.32
N ASN A 36 2.69 -5.81 -9.75
CA ASN A 36 3.31 -5.85 -11.08
C ASN A 36 4.24 -7.06 -11.24
N GLU A 37 5.05 -7.35 -10.23
CA GLU A 37 5.94 -8.51 -10.23
C GLU A 37 5.14 -9.82 -10.32
N THR A 38 4.04 -9.90 -9.58
CA THR A 38 3.19 -11.10 -9.59
C THR A 38 2.50 -11.28 -10.94
N GLU A 39 2.00 -10.22 -11.54
CA GLU A 39 1.39 -10.26 -12.88
C GLU A 39 2.41 -10.70 -13.93
N ASN A 40 3.63 -10.16 -13.85
CA ASN A 40 4.72 -10.55 -14.76
C ASN A 40 5.06 -12.03 -14.58
N ALA A 41 5.12 -12.50 -13.34
CA ALA A 41 5.40 -13.91 -13.05
C ALA A 41 4.31 -14.82 -13.61
N ILE A 42 3.04 -14.45 -13.49
CA ILE A 42 1.93 -15.20 -14.06
C ILE A 42 2.07 -15.30 -15.59
N ASN A 43 2.41 -14.18 -16.25
CA ASN A 43 2.61 -14.17 -17.69
C ASN A 43 3.77 -15.06 -18.11
N GLU A 44 4.90 -15.00 -17.42
CA GLU A 44 6.06 -15.83 -17.72
C GLU A 44 5.77 -17.31 -17.53
N VAL A 45 5.09 -17.68 -16.44
CA VAL A 45 4.72 -19.06 -16.16
C VAL A 45 3.76 -19.57 -17.23
N SER A 46 2.80 -18.76 -17.67
CA SER A 46 1.81 -19.17 -18.67
C SER A 46 2.44 -19.43 -20.05
N LYS A 47 3.57 -18.78 -20.35
CA LYS A 47 4.29 -18.94 -21.62
C LYS A 47 5.35 -20.02 -21.56
N SER A 48 5.74 -20.43 -20.36
CA SER A 48 6.83 -21.40 -20.19
C SER A 48 6.40 -22.79 -20.62
N LYS A 49 7.23 -23.44 -21.43
CA LYS A 49 7.08 -24.84 -21.83
C LYS A 49 8.13 -25.72 -21.14
N GLU A 50 9.00 -25.11 -20.37
CA GLU A 50 10.08 -25.77 -19.65
C GLU A 50 9.72 -25.94 -18.17
N GLU A 51 10.64 -26.53 -17.42
CA GLU A 51 10.48 -26.71 -15.98
C GLU A 51 10.41 -25.36 -15.28
N VAL A 52 9.54 -25.27 -14.28
CA VAL A 52 9.32 -24.07 -13.47
C VAL A 52 9.81 -24.33 -12.05
N PHE A 53 10.49 -23.35 -11.48
CA PHE A 53 11.03 -23.40 -10.13
C PHE A 53 10.53 -22.20 -9.32
N LYS A 54 10.38 -22.40 -8.03
CA LYS A 54 10.12 -21.27 -7.13
C LYS A 54 11.25 -21.15 -6.12
N ILE A 55 11.49 -19.91 -5.69
CA ILE A 55 12.53 -19.61 -4.70
C ILE A 55 11.85 -19.38 -3.35
N VAL A 56 12.27 -20.16 -2.35
CA VAL A 56 11.78 -20.03 -0.97
C VAL A 56 13.02 -19.81 -0.10
N GLY A 57 13.19 -18.55 0.34
CA GLY A 57 14.43 -18.16 1.01
C GLY A 57 15.62 -18.30 0.08
N SER A 58 16.58 -19.12 0.45
CA SER A 58 17.78 -19.41 -0.37
C SER A 58 17.66 -20.72 -1.16
N ILE A 59 16.48 -21.35 -1.16
CA ILE A 59 16.27 -22.67 -1.78
C ILE A 59 15.42 -22.50 -3.05
N MET A 60 15.84 -23.19 -4.12
CA MET A 60 15.10 -23.27 -5.36
C MET A 60 14.38 -24.62 -5.41
N ILE A 61 13.06 -24.59 -5.55
CA ILE A 61 12.22 -25.79 -5.52
C ILE A 61 11.51 -25.94 -6.86
N LYS A 62 11.58 -27.14 -7.42
CA LYS A 62 10.84 -27.47 -8.65
C LYS A 62 9.36 -27.52 -8.34
N THR A 63 8.55 -26.93 -9.20
CA THR A 63 7.09 -26.93 -9.08
C THR A 63 6.47 -27.13 -10.45
N ASP A 64 5.18 -27.42 -10.50
CA ASP A 64 4.47 -27.49 -11.77
C ASP A 64 3.77 -26.18 -12.10
N THR A 65 3.52 -25.98 -13.40
CA THR A 65 2.95 -24.75 -13.93
C THR A 65 1.56 -24.46 -13.36
N GLU A 66 0.72 -25.48 -13.23
CA GLU A 66 -0.64 -25.31 -12.73
C GLU A 66 -0.66 -24.88 -11.27
N LYS A 67 0.16 -25.54 -10.46
CA LYS A 67 0.26 -25.25 -9.04
C LYS A 67 0.78 -23.84 -8.78
N ILE A 68 1.86 -23.46 -9.47
CA ILE A 68 2.45 -22.13 -9.27
C ILE A 68 1.55 -21.03 -9.82
N SER A 69 0.85 -21.26 -10.93
CA SER A 69 -0.14 -20.32 -11.47
C SER A 69 -1.25 -20.06 -10.47
N LYS A 70 -1.73 -21.10 -9.83
CA LYS A 70 -2.78 -20.98 -8.82
C LYS A 70 -2.30 -20.17 -7.60
N GLU A 71 -1.11 -20.48 -7.12
CA GLU A 71 -0.50 -19.75 -5.99
C GLU A 71 -0.32 -18.26 -6.33
N LEU A 72 0.18 -17.95 -7.53
CA LEU A 72 0.38 -16.58 -7.98
C LEU A 72 -0.92 -15.82 -8.13
N LYS A 73 -1.97 -16.46 -8.64
CA LYS A 73 -3.29 -15.83 -8.76
C LYS A 73 -3.91 -15.54 -7.40
N GLN A 74 -3.73 -16.43 -6.44
CA GLN A 74 -4.17 -16.20 -5.07
C GLN A 74 -3.41 -15.03 -4.44
N LYS A 75 -2.11 -14.95 -4.66
CA LYS A 75 -1.28 -13.84 -4.20
C LYS A 75 -1.76 -12.52 -4.81
N LEU A 76 -2.04 -12.52 -6.10
CA LEU A 76 -2.54 -11.33 -6.80
C LEU A 76 -3.87 -10.84 -6.21
N GLU A 77 -4.77 -11.77 -5.90
CA GLU A 77 -6.04 -11.44 -5.26
C GLU A 77 -5.83 -10.81 -3.89
N HIS A 78 -4.96 -11.38 -3.06
CA HIS A 78 -4.63 -10.81 -1.74
C HIS A 78 -4.03 -9.40 -1.86
N LEU A 79 -3.12 -9.22 -2.82
CA LEU A 79 -2.52 -7.91 -3.06
C LEU A 79 -3.56 -6.87 -3.50
N SER A 80 -4.51 -7.28 -4.35
CA SER A 80 -5.59 -6.41 -4.80
C SER A 80 -6.47 -5.97 -3.63
N ILE A 81 -6.81 -6.89 -2.73
CA ILE A 81 -7.61 -6.57 -1.54
C ILE A 81 -6.86 -5.59 -0.63
N ARG A 82 -5.56 -5.82 -0.43
CA ARG A 82 -4.74 -4.94 0.40
C ARG A 82 -4.62 -3.54 -0.20
N LEU A 83 -4.42 -3.46 -1.52
CA LEU A 83 -4.36 -2.17 -2.21
C LEU A 83 -5.65 -1.38 -2.08
N LYS A 84 -6.78 -2.03 -2.24
CA LYS A 84 -8.09 -1.37 -2.08
C LYS A 84 -8.28 -0.84 -0.67
N SER A 85 -7.85 -1.60 0.33
CA SER A 85 -7.92 -1.18 1.73
C SER A 85 -7.05 0.06 1.97
N ILE A 86 -5.82 0.07 1.43
CA ILE A 86 -4.90 1.20 1.56
C ILE A 86 -5.47 2.45 0.87
N GLU A 87 -6.01 2.29 -0.33
CA GLU A 87 -6.62 3.40 -1.09
C GLU A 87 -7.80 4.01 -0.32
N LYS A 88 -8.62 3.17 0.31
CA LYS A 88 -9.72 3.64 1.14
C LYS A 88 -9.22 4.43 2.35
N GLN A 89 -8.21 3.92 3.03
CA GLN A 89 -7.59 4.61 4.17
C GLN A 89 -6.97 5.94 3.75
N GLU A 90 -6.32 5.97 2.59
CA GLU A 90 -5.74 7.17 2.00
C GLU A 90 -6.81 8.25 1.79
N ILE A 91 -7.94 7.90 1.21
CA ILE A 91 -9.04 8.82 0.96
C ILE A 91 -9.58 9.38 2.28
N GLU A 92 -9.84 8.51 3.25
CA GLU A 92 -10.36 8.91 4.56
C GLU A 92 -9.40 9.84 5.30
N LEU A 93 -8.11 9.51 5.27
CA LEU A 93 -7.09 10.28 5.96
C LEU A 93 -6.85 11.64 5.28
N THR A 94 -6.85 11.67 3.95
CA THR A 94 -6.74 12.91 3.19
C THR A 94 -7.88 13.88 3.54
N LYS A 95 -9.09 13.34 3.67
CA LYS A 95 -10.26 14.13 4.06
C LYS A 95 -10.09 14.71 5.47
N LYS A 96 -9.65 13.92 6.42
CA LYS A 96 -9.39 14.38 7.79
C LYS A 96 -8.31 15.46 7.83
N ILE A 97 -7.26 15.30 7.04
CA ILE A 97 -6.18 16.27 6.94
C ILE A 97 -6.70 17.61 6.41
N GLU A 98 -7.51 17.58 5.36
CA GLU A 98 -8.10 18.79 4.77
C GLU A 98 -9.00 19.50 5.78
N GLU A 99 -9.87 18.77 6.46
CA GLU A 99 -10.77 19.34 7.47
C GLU A 99 -9.98 19.99 8.62
N LEU A 100 -8.98 19.29 9.12
CA LEU A 100 -8.17 19.79 10.23
C LEU A 100 -7.30 20.98 9.82
N ARG A 101 -6.76 20.94 8.61
CA ARG A 101 -5.99 22.05 8.05
C ARG A 101 -6.86 23.32 7.96
N ASP A 102 -8.10 23.18 7.50
CA ASP A 102 -9.04 24.28 7.40
C ASP A 102 -9.34 24.90 8.78
N GLU A 103 -9.54 24.03 9.78
CA GLU A 103 -9.76 24.49 11.16
C GLU A 103 -8.57 25.28 11.69
N VAL A 104 -7.36 24.80 11.47
CA VAL A 104 -6.12 25.47 11.89
C VAL A 104 -5.98 26.80 11.18
N MET A 105 -6.23 26.86 9.87
CA MET A 105 -6.12 28.08 9.09
C MET A 105 -7.11 29.16 9.55
N LYS A 106 -8.29 28.76 9.94
CA LYS A 106 -9.28 29.70 10.49
C LYS A 106 -8.82 30.34 11.79
N LYS A 107 -8.11 29.59 12.61
CA LYS A 107 -7.59 30.10 13.89
C LYS A 107 -6.39 31.03 13.73
N ILE A 108 -5.59 30.81 12.69
CA ILE A 108 -4.37 31.61 12.44
C ILE A 108 -4.71 32.97 11.81
N LYS A 109 -5.77 33.04 11.04
CA LYS A 109 -6.21 34.31 10.41
C LYS A 109 -6.85 35.30 11.42
#